data_8cd911727d7d68cc1f144c3cfa07f395
#
_entry.id   8cd911727d7d68cc1f144c3cfa07f395
#
_cell.length_a   1.000
_cell.length_b   1.000
_cell.length_c   1.000
_cell.angle_alpha   90.00
_cell.angle_beta   90.00
_cell.angle_gamma   90.00
#
_symmetry.space_group_name_H-M   'P 1'
#
loop_
_entity.id
_entity.type
_entity.pdbx_description
1 polymer ?
#
loop_
_entity_poly.entity_id
_entity_poly.type
_entity_poly.pdbx_seq_one_letter_code
_entity_poly.pdbx_strand_id
1 'polypeptide(L)'
;VEAFAIARVQLSFASIVATPTGPERFATSFFNCLWSENDGLRAMFPAGMETMRRRFATAVAWAVEKLSDMDALDAFLAQLARDHRKYGVHPDHFRAAGHALLVAVRECTPLILWTAALERTWREVIGHLVETMAVATEEDDLPAVWGATVVQHERILPDLAIVRLESDTPIPYHAGQYMSVQIPQRPNMWRYLSAAIPPNPLGQMEFHVRRVSTGWVSGALISEVSVGDRWTIGPPLGGLHVDRDSGRDVLMIGSGTGLAPLRAQLMEMAMRGDNPRVHVYYGGKYPCDLYDLETLWQLAMTNPWLTVVPVVEETENPWWHPVPVREGPPGLARPVQGKLSKVVARHGVEQHAAWSAHQIQIAGSPTMIRTTLYALSAAGTPRQNISFDPL
;
A
#
# COMPACT_ATOMS: atom_id res chain seq x y z
N VAL A 1 -20.21 2.62 20.75
CA VAL A 1 -20.93 3.88 20.46
C VAL A 1 -22.21 3.54 19.72
N GLU A 2 -23.37 4.11 20.14
CA GLU A 2 -24.67 3.86 19.48
C GLU A 2 -24.65 4.34 18.01
N ALA A 3 -25.33 3.66 17.10
CA ALA A 3 -25.35 3.96 15.66
C ALA A 3 -25.75 5.43 15.36
N PHE A 4 -26.68 6.00 16.15
CA PHE A 4 -27.08 7.39 16.01
C PHE A 4 -25.98 8.38 16.41
N ALA A 5 -25.18 8.05 17.41
CA ALA A 5 -24.06 8.85 17.85
C ALA A 5 -22.92 8.86 16.80
N ILE A 6 -22.65 7.70 16.18
CA ILE A 6 -21.71 7.57 15.06
C ILE A 6 -22.13 8.47 13.89
N ALA A 7 -23.39 8.40 13.48
CA ALA A 7 -23.90 9.22 12.37
C ALA A 7 -23.73 10.74 12.64
N ARG A 8 -23.87 11.19 13.89
CA ARG A 8 -23.64 12.60 14.26
C ARG A 8 -22.17 13.00 14.14
N VAL A 9 -21.23 12.14 14.55
CA VAL A 9 -19.79 12.36 14.35
C VAL A 9 -19.48 12.45 12.86
N GLN A 10 -19.97 11.50 12.05
CA GLN A 10 -19.78 11.49 10.61
C GLN A 10 -20.32 12.77 9.94
N LEU A 11 -21.54 13.21 10.29
CA LEU A 11 -22.13 14.45 9.78
C LEU A 11 -21.33 15.69 10.19
N SER A 12 -20.86 15.75 11.44
CA SER A 12 -20.05 16.89 11.90
C SER A 12 -18.73 16.97 11.16
N PHE A 13 -18.05 15.82 10.94
CA PHE A 13 -16.81 15.78 10.17
C PHE A 13 -17.02 16.08 8.68
N ALA A 14 -18.10 15.57 8.09
CA ALA A 14 -18.49 15.92 6.72
C ALA A 14 -18.64 17.43 6.54
N SER A 15 -19.19 18.15 7.53
CA SER A 15 -19.31 19.61 7.48
C SER A 15 -17.94 20.32 7.49
N ILE A 16 -16.93 19.75 8.16
CA ILE A 16 -15.56 20.29 8.18
C ILE A 16 -14.93 20.18 6.79
N VAL A 17 -15.07 19.02 6.14
CA VAL A 17 -14.41 18.73 4.85
C VAL A 17 -15.21 19.16 3.62
N ALA A 18 -16.43 19.67 3.80
CA ALA A 18 -17.33 20.09 2.72
C ALA A 18 -16.80 21.28 1.90
N THR A 19 -15.91 22.09 2.47
CA THR A 19 -15.34 23.25 1.78
C THR A 19 -13.96 22.94 1.21
N PRO A 20 -13.54 23.54 0.09
CA PRO A 20 -12.22 23.28 -0.51
C PRO A 20 -11.03 23.51 0.45
N THR A 21 -11.14 24.44 1.39
CA THR A 21 -10.11 24.77 2.40
C THR A 21 -10.31 24.06 3.73
N GLY A 22 -11.41 23.36 3.92
CA GLY A 22 -11.78 22.70 5.17
C GLY A 22 -10.74 21.67 5.66
N PRO A 23 -10.32 20.72 4.81
CA PRO A 23 -9.32 19.74 5.20
C PRO A 23 -7.99 20.36 5.64
N GLU A 24 -7.54 21.42 4.94
CA GLU A 24 -6.30 22.11 5.27
C GLU A 24 -6.41 22.89 6.57
N ARG A 25 -7.52 23.61 6.78
CA ARG A 25 -7.80 24.34 8.03
C ARG A 25 -7.84 23.38 9.22
N PHE A 26 -8.54 22.27 9.09
CA PHE A 26 -8.61 21.22 10.11
C PHE A 26 -7.23 20.67 10.48
N ALA A 27 -6.45 20.27 9.48
CA ALA A 27 -5.11 19.76 9.72
C ALA A 27 -4.18 20.83 10.31
N THR A 28 -4.31 22.09 9.91
CA THR A 28 -3.54 23.20 10.46
C THR A 28 -3.86 23.44 11.94
N SER A 29 -5.16 23.45 12.33
CA SER A 29 -5.57 23.56 13.72
C SER A 29 -4.98 22.41 14.56
N PHE A 30 -5.09 21.18 14.07
CA PHE A 30 -4.53 20.00 14.73
C PHE A 30 -3.02 20.14 15.00
N PHE A 31 -2.22 20.41 13.97
CA PHE A 31 -0.77 20.49 14.13
C PHE A 31 -0.34 21.68 14.97
N ASN A 32 -1.01 22.82 14.90
CA ASN A 32 -0.73 23.98 15.73
C ASN A 32 -0.97 23.65 17.22
N CYS A 33 -2.09 23.01 17.56
CA CYS A 33 -2.39 22.58 18.91
C CYS A 33 -1.34 21.55 19.41
N LEU A 34 -1.06 20.52 18.61
CA LEU A 34 -0.10 19.46 18.93
C LEU A 34 1.28 20.04 19.29
N TRP A 35 1.77 21.01 18.54
CA TRP A 35 3.08 21.59 18.75
C TRP A 35 3.13 22.66 19.84
N SER A 36 2.04 23.42 20.06
CA SER A 36 1.99 24.43 21.11
C SER A 36 2.05 23.82 22.52
N GLU A 37 1.57 22.60 22.66
CA GLU A 37 1.59 21.89 23.95
C GLU A 37 2.77 20.95 24.12
N ASN A 38 3.49 20.64 23.01
CA ASN A 38 4.57 19.66 23.00
C ASN A 38 5.72 20.11 22.07
N ASP A 39 6.54 21.02 22.53
CA ASP A 39 7.63 21.66 21.74
C ASP A 39 8.57 20.65 21.04
N GLY A 40 8.86 19.51 21.67
CA GLY A 40 9.74 18.48 21.11
C GLY A 40 9.16 17.75 19.92
N LEU A 41 7.84 17.69 19.77
CA LEU A 41 7.21 16.94 18.68
C LEU A 41 7.42 17.56 17.31
N ARG A 42 7.62 18.88 17.23
CA ARG A 42 7.85 19.56 15.94
C ARG A 42 9.06 18.99 15.18
N ALA A 43 10.09 18.54 15.89
CA ALA A 43 11.30 17.98 15.31
C ALA A 43 11.08 16.61 14.61
N MET A 44 10.01 15.90 14.95
CA MET A 44 9.64 14.63 14.33
C MET A 44 9.02 14.79 12.93
N PHE A 45 8.66 16.01 12.55
CA PHE A 45 7.96 16.32 11.30
C PHE A 45 8.86 17.06 10.30
N PRO A 46 8.63 16.90 8.99
CA PRO A 46 9.39 17.61 7.99
C PRO A 46 9.12 19.13 8.06
N ALA A 47 10.03 19.91 7.49
CA ALA A 47 9.85 21.37 7.40
C ALA A 47 8.62 21.75 6.55
N GLY A 48 8.43 21.08 5.40
CA GLY A 48 7.27 21.27 4.52
C GLY A 48 6.11 20.36 4.91
N MET A 49 5.00 20.94 5.39
CA MET A 49 3.87 20.22 5.98
C MET A 49 2.68 19.98 5.04
N GLU A 50 2.68 20.53 3.85
CA GLU A 50 1.52 20.50 2.94
C GLU A 50 1.04 19.05 2.64
N THR A 51 1.96 18.19 2.23
CA THR A 51 1.63 16.77 1.97
C THR A 51 1.19 16.04 3.23
N MET A 52 1.83 16.33 4.38
CA MET A 52 1.48 15.71 5.66
C MET A 52 0.08 16.12 6.11
N ARG A 53 -0.26 17.40 6.05
CA ARG A 53 -1.61 17.91 6.38
C ARG A 53 -2.69 17.23 5.55
N ARG A 54 -2.47 17.11 4.25
CA ARG A 54 -3.42 16.43 3.36
C ARG A 54 -3.59 14.95 3.71
N ARG A 55 -2.49 14.22 3.93
CA ARG A 55 -2.53 12.81 4.34
C ARG A 55 -3.23 12.61 5.68
N PHE A 56 -2.94 13.46 6.64
CA PHE A 56 -3.59 13.44 7.95
C PHE A 56 -5.11 13.63 7.84
N ALA A 57 -5.55 14.67 7.14
CA ALA A 57 -6.98 14.90 6.95
C ALA A 57 -7.68 13.73 6.24
N THR A 58 -7.02 13.12 5.25
CA THR A 58 -7.53 11.92 4.55
C THR A 58 -7.62 10.71 5.48
N ALA A 59 -6.61 10.47 6.32
CA ALA A 59 -6.61 9.36 7.27
C ALA A 59 -7.72 9.51 8.33
N VAL A 60 -7.91 10.72 8.86
CA VAL A 60 -9.00 11.00 9.81
C VAL A 60 -10.37 10.84 9.13
N ALA A 61 -10.54 11.33 7.90
CA ALA A 61 -11.77 11.14 7.13
C ALA A 61 -12.12 9.67 6.95
N TRP A 62 -11.12 8.85 6.59
CA TRP A 62 -11.29 7.41 6.47
C TRP A 62 -11.65 6.75 7.81
N ALA A 63 -10.97 7.11 8.90
CA ALA A 63 -11.27 6.58 10.23
C ALA A 63 -12.70 6.93 10.68
N VAL A 64 -13.16 8.15 10.42
CA VAL A 64 -14.54 8.58 10.71
C VAL A 64 -15.57 7.83 9.86
N GLU A 65 -15.28 7.57 8.59
CA GLU A 65 -16.13 6.75 7.72
C GLU A 65 -16.24 5.32 8.27
N LYS A 66 -15.14 4.75 8.77
CA LYS A 66 -15.06 3.38 9.28
C LYS A 66 -15.58 3.18 10.71
N LEU A 67 -16.10 4.18 11.39
CA LEU A 67 -16.71 4.04 12.72
C LEU A 67 -17.88 3.05 12.78
N SER A 68 -18.48 2.70 11.66
CA SER A 68 -19.51 1.66 11.55
C SER A 68 -18.95 0.25 11.32
N ASP A 69 -17.63 0.12 11.15
CA ASP A 69 -16.89 -1.14 10.90
C ASP A 69 -15.66 -1.16 11.81
N MET A 70 -15.90 -1.43 13.10
CA MET A 70 -14.88 -1.31 14.15
C MET A 70 -13.71 -2.26 13.94
N ASP A 71 -13.95 -3.48 13.46
CA ASP A 71 -12.89 -4.46 13.25
C ASP A 71 -11.90 -3.98 12.18
N ALA A 72 -12.40 -3.43 11.08
CA ALA A 72 -11.56 -2.84 10.04
C ALA A 72 -10.83 -1.58 10.53
N LEU A 73 -11.49 -0.75 11.37
CA LEU A 73 -10.90 0.43 11.97
C LEU A 73 -9.75 0.07 12.91
N ASP A 74 -9.98 -0.86 13.83
CA ASP A 74 -8.99 -1.26 14.84
C ASP A 74 -7.77 -1.94 14.19
N ALA A 75 -7.97 -2.79 13.18
CA ALA A 75 -6.88 -3.37 12.40
C ALA A 75 -6.02 -2.30 11.73
N PHE A 76 -6.64 -1.28 11.14
CA PHE A 76 -5.95 -0.16 10.51
C PHE A 76 -5.18 0.68 11.54
N LEU A 77 -5.80 1.03 12.67
CA LEU A 77 -5.17 1.82 13.74
C LEU A 77 -3.96 1.09 14.34
N ALA A 78 -4.07 -0.22 14.54
CA ALA A 78 -2.95 -1.03 15.03
C ALA A 78 -1.77 -1.03 14.05
N GLN A 79 -2.02 -1.21 12.74
CA GLN A 79 -0.97 -1.11 11.73
C GLN A 79 -0.36 0.30 11.69
N LEU A 80 -1.18 1.33 11.74
CA LEU A 80 -0.74 2.73 11.74
C LEU A 80 0.13 3.04 12.95
N ALA A 81 -0.24 2.56 14.13
CA ALA A 81 0.52 2.73 15.36
C ALA A 81 1.91 2.06 15.27
N ARG A 82 1.97 0.81 14.80
CA ARG A 82 3.24 0.10 14.57
C ARG A 82 4.14 0.85 13.60
N ASP A 83 3.57 1.37 12.49
CA ASP A 83 4.35 2.15 11.51
C ASP A 83 4.88 3.47 12.09
N HIS A 84 4.19 4.05 13.06
CA HIS A 84 4.65 5.28 13.72
C HIS A 84 5.84 5.06 14.66
N ARG A 85 6.09 3.83 15.15
CA ARG A 85 7.24 3.51 16.02
C ARG A 85 8.59 3.86 15.38
N LYS A 86 8.72 3.73 14.05
CA LYS A 86 9.94 4.11 13.32
C LYS A 86 10.33 5.59 13.43
N TYR A 87 9.39 6.46 13.83
CA TYR A 87 9.63 7.88 14.09
C TYR A 87 9.92 8.16 15.58
N GLY A 88 9.98 7.12 16.43
CA GLY A 88 10.12 7.28 17.87
C GLY A 88 8.83 7.72 18.57
N VAL A 89 7.68 7.41 17.98
CA VAL A 89 6.38 7.70 18.61
C VAL A 89 6.14 6.73 19.76
N HIS A 90 5.69 7.27 20.90
CA HIS A 90 5.34 6.57 22.12
C HIS A 90 3.84 6.74 22.43
N PRO A 91 3.23 5.92 23.32
CA PRO A 91 1.81 6.01 23.68
C PRO A 91 1.36 7.41 24.11
N ASP A 92 2.19 8.17 24.84
CA ASP A 92 1.86 9.54 25.25
C ASP A 92 1.70 10.50 24.07
N HIS A 93 2.40 10.27 22.98
CA HIS A 93 2.25 11.08 21.76
C HIS A 93 0.86 10.90 21.12
N PHE A 94 0.26 9.69 21.21
CA PHE A 94 -1.12 9.47 20.76
C PHE A 94 -2.13 10.18 21.66
N ARG A 95 -1.88 10.25 22.99
CA ARG A 95 -2.74 11.01 23.91
C ARG A 95 -2.70 12.52 23.60
N ALA A 96 -1.51 13.06 23.34
CA ALA A 96 -1.35 14.45 22.90
C ALA A 96 -2.05 14.70 21.55
N ALA A 97 -1.90 13.77 20.59
CA ALA A 97 -2.60 13.84 19.32
C ALA A 97 -4.13 13.77 19.47
N GLY A 98 -4.63 12.94 20.40
CA GLY A 98 -6.06 12.87 20.70
C GLY A 98 -6.61 14.18 21.24
N HIS A 99 -5.87 14.85 22.12
CA HIS A 99 -6.25 16.19 22.59
C HIS A 99 -6.28 17.21 21.44
N ALA A 100 -5.23 17.28 20.65
CA ALA A 100 -5.16 18.18 19.49
C ALA A 100 -6.26 17.89 18.45
N LEU A 101 -6.64 16.61 18.26
CA LEU A 101 -7.73 16.21 17.38
C LEU A 101 -9.07 16.74 17.89
N LEU A 102 -9.35 16.64 19.19
CA LEU A 102 -10.57 17.17 19.79
C LEU A 102 -10.67 18.70 19.62
N VAL A 103 -9.57 19.42 19.84
CA VAL A 103 -9.51 20.87 19.63
C VAL A 103 -9.80 21.19 18.15
N ALA A 104 -9.15 20.51 17.23
CA ALA A 104 -9.33 20.77 15.80
C ALA A 104 -10.76 20.50 15.31
N VAL A 105 -11.40 19.40 15.73
CA VAL A 105 -12.81 19.15 15.35
C VAL A 105 -13.75 20.18 15.96
N ARG A 106 -13.50 20.62 17.19
CA ARG A 106 -14.30 21.66 17.85
C ARG A 106 -14.19 23.01 17.12
N GLU A 107 -12.99 23.45 16.80
CA GLU A 107 -12.73 24.73 16.13
C GLU A 107 -13.27 24.76 14.69
N CYS A 108 -13.25 23.62 14.01
CA CYS A 108 -13.64 23.54 12.61
C CYS A 108 -15.10 23.16 12.40
N THR A 109 -15.79 22.62 13.40
CA THR A 109 -17.23 22.33 13.31
C THR A 109 -18.04 23.65 13.49
N PRO A 110 -19.03 23.89 12.64
CA PRO A 110 -19.92 25.07 12.82
C PRO A 110 -20.55 25.09 14.22
N LEU A 111 -20.57 26.26 14.87
CA LEU A 111 -21.07 26.43 16.24
C LEU A 111 -22.48 25.87 16.44
N ILE A 112 -23.34 26.00 15.43
CA ILE A 112 -24.74 25.51 15.52
C ILE A 112 -24.81 23.98 15.60
N LEU A 113 -23.79 23.26 15.16
CA LEU A 113 -23.70 21.80 15.22
C LEU A 113 -23.00 21.32 16.50
N TRP A 114 -22.17 22.18 17.13
CA TRP A 114 -21.40 21.80 18.30
C TRP A 114 -22.23 21.84 19.57
N THR A 115 -22.61 20.66 20.04
CA THR A 115 -23.40 20.49 21.28
C THR A 115 -22.62 19.69 22.31
N ALA A 116 -22.97 19.80 23.59
CA ALA A 116 -22.35 19.00 24.65
C ALA A 116 -22.49 17.48 24.41
N ALA A 117 -23.56 17.06 23.75
CA ALA A 117 -23.75 15.65 23.36
C ALA A 117 -22.79 15.24 22.24
N LEU A 118 -22.57 16.07 21.22
CA LEU A 118 -21.61 15.81 20.15
C LEU A 118 -20.18 15.80 20.69
N GLU A 119 -19.83 16.71 21.59
CA GLU A 119 -18.51 16.75 22.22
C GLU A 119 -18.22 15.48 23.02
N ARG A 120 -19.18 14.96 23.78
CA ARG A 120 -19.03 13.69 24.49
C ARG A 120 -18.77 12.54 23.53
N THR A 121 -19.54 12.44 22.45
CA THR A 121 -19.34 11.38 21.45
C THR A 121 -17.96 11.49 20.80
N TRP A 122 -17.50 12.70 20.45
CA TRP A 122 -16.14 12.86 19.93
C TRP A 122 -15.06 12.44 20.92
N ARG A 123 -15.23 12.73 22.22
CA ARG A 123 -14.30 12.27 23.27
C ARG A 123 -14.26 10.76 23.36
N GLU A 124 -15.40 10.09 23.27
CA GLU A 124 -15.49 8.61 23.27
C GLU A 124 -14.81 8.02 22.04
N VAL A 125 -15.09 8.57 20.86
CA VAL A 125 -14.46 8.11 19.60
C VAL A 125 -12.94 8.34 19.64
N ILE A 126 -12.48 9.53 19.97
CA ILE A 126 -11.04 9.85 20.04
C ILE A 126 -10.36 9.00 21.12
N GLY A 127 -11.01 8.79 22.27
CA GLY A 127 -10.52 7.91 23.32
C GLY A 127 -10.25 6.49 22.81
N HIS A 128 -11.20 5.94 22.04
CA HIS A 128 -11.03 4.63 21.41
C HIS A 128 -9.87 4.63 20.40
N LEU A 129 -9.79 5.62 19.50
CA LEU A 129 -8.67 5.70 18.53
C LEU A 129 -7.32 5.74 19.22
N VAL A 130 -7.17 6.58 20.25
CA VAL A 130 -5.94 6.74 21.01
C VAL A 130 -5.56 5.46 21.75
N GLU A 131 -6.52 4.83 22.44
CA GLU A 131 -6.27 3.62 23.21
C GLU A 131 -5.87 2.44 22.31
N THR A 132 -6.58 2.24 21.20
CA THR A 132 -6.23 1.20 20.23
C THR A 132 -4.79 1.39 19.70
N MET A 133 -4.39 2.63 19.38
CA MET A 133 -3.04 2.91 18.91
C MET A 133 -2.00 2.76 20.01
N ALA A 134 -2.29 3.20 21.24
CA ALA A 134 -1.38 3.08 22.38
C ALA A 134 -1.09 1.60 22.72
N VAL A 135 -2.15 0.82 22.88
CA VAL A 135 -2.07 -0.63 23.15
C VAL A 135 -1.28 -1.35 22.05
N ALA A 136 -1.59 -1.09 20.79
CA ALA A 136 -0.88 -1.72 19.67
C ALA A 136 0.62 -1.35 19.61
N THR A 137 1.02 -0.23 20.20
CA THR A 137 2.43 0.18 20.29
C THR A 137 3.12 -0.48 21.49
N GLU A 138 2.43 -0.65 22.61
CA GLU A 138 2.96 -1.26 23.84
C GLU A 138 3.08 -2.79 23.72
N GLU A 139 2.11 -3.44 23.06
CA GLU A 139 2.06 -4.89 22.92
C GLU A 139 2.93 -5.43 21.77
N ASP A 140 3.52 -4.57 20.95
CA ASP A 140 4.33 -4.99 19.82
C ASP A 140 5.78 -5.26 20.25
N ASP A 141 6.11 -6.52 20.50
CA ASP A 141 7.45 -6.99 20.87
C ASP A 141 8.48 -6.92 19.72
N LEU A 142 8.04 -6.66 18.49
CA LEU A 142 8.92 -6.57 17.35
C LEU A 142 9.75 -5.27 17.38
N PRO A 143 10.94 -5.25 16.79
CA PRO A 143 11.70 -4.01 16.62
C PRO A 143 10.87 -2.93 15.88
N ALA A 144 11.06 -1.67 16.25
CA ALA A 144 10.45 -0.56 15.51
C ALA A 144 11.01 -0.44 14.08
N VAL A 145 12.26 -0.87 13.89
CA VAL A 145 12.96 -0.90 12.60
C VAL A 145 13.99 -2.03 12.56
N TRP A 146 14.33 -2.47 11.36
CA TRP A 146 15.40 -3.43 11.06
C TRP A 146 16.49 -2.75 10.24
N GLY A 147 17.74 -3.11 10.49
CA GLY A 147 18.86 -2.81 9.60
C GLY A 147 18.96 -3.84 8.47
N ALA A 148 19.29 -3.40 7.26
CA ALA A 148 19.56 -4.28 6.14
C ALA A 148 20.69 -3.72 5.27
N THR A 149 21.50 -4.60 4.69
CA THR A 149 22.60 -4.23 3.79
C THR A 149 22.23 -4.54 2.35
N VAL A 150 22.48 -3.62 1.43
CA VAL A 150 22.33 -3.85 0.00
C VAL A 150 23.44 -4.82 -0.46
N VAL A 151 23.04 -5.98 -0.96
CA VAL A 151 23.96 -7.00 -1.48
C VAL A 151 24.00 -7.04 -3.00
N GLN A 152 22.96 -6.53 -3.66
CA GLN A 152 22.91 -6.39 -5.11
C GLN A 152 22.05 -5.19 -5.50
N HIS A 153 22.49 -4.43 -6.50
CA HIS A 153 21.72 -3.40 -7.16
C HIS A 153 21.86 -3.57 -8.66
N GLU A 154 20.75 -3.87 -9.32
CA GLU A 154 20.71 -4.13 -10.76
C GLU A 154 19.74 -3.20 -11.46
N ARG A 155 20.25 -2.39 -12.38
CA ARG A 155 19.45 -1.44 -13.14
C ARG A 155 18.94 -2.11 -14.42
N ILE A 156 17.68 -2.49 -14.43
CA ILE A 156 17.02 -3.22 -15.52
C ILE A 156 16.62 -2.28 -16.67
N LEU A 157 16.08 -1.10 -16.33
CA LEU A 157 15.71 -0.03 -17.28
C LEU A 157 16.30 1.30 -16.78
N PRO A 158 16.31 2.34 -17.60
CA PRO A 158 16.79 3.66 -17.15
C PRO A 158 16.09 4.21 -15.92
N ASP A 159 14.83 3.78 -15.68
CA ASP A 159 13.97 4.21 -14.60
C ASP A 159 13.57 3.08 -13.64
N LEU A 160 14.16 1.88 -13.77
CA LEU A 160 13.80 0.69 -12.97
C LEU A 160 15.04 -0.05 -12.50
N ALA A 161 15.06 -0.39 -11.20
CA ALA A 161 16.09 -1.23 -10.59
C ALA A 161 15.49 -2.32 -9.71
N ILE A 162 16.22 -3.44 -9.61
CA ILE A 162 16.01 -4.49 -8.62
C ILE A 162 17.10 -4.35 -7.57
N VAL A 163 16.70 -4.27 -6.30
CA VAL A 163 17.60 -4.13 -5.16
C VAL A 163 17.42 -5.32 -4.23
N ARG A 164 18.50 -6.04 -3.96
CA ARG A 164 18.52 -7.15 -2.99
C ARG A 164 19.24 -6.74 -1.73
N LEU A 165 18.67 -7.13 -0.60
CA LEU A 165 19.19 -6.82 0.71
C LEU A 165 19.26 -8.09 1.57
N GLU A 166 20.16 -8.04 2.55
CA GLU A 166 20.19 -8.98 3.67
C GLU A 166 19.95 -8.20 4.96
N SER A 167 18.89 -8.54 5.69
CA SER A 167 18.59 -7.94 6.99
C SER A 167 19.44 -8.56 8.11
N ASP A 168 19.76 -7.76 9.13
CA ASP A 168 20.56 -8.21 10.28
C ASP A 168 19.88 -9.35 11.05
N THR A 169 18.57 -9.34 11.08
CA THR A 169 17.69 -10.40 11.58
C THR A 169 16.51 -10.58 10.65
N PRO A 170 15.98 -11.80 10.46
CA PRO A 170 14.83 -12.04 9.59
C PRO A 170 13.63 -11.17 9.97
N ILE A 171 13.04 -10.48 8.99
CA ILE A 171 11.84 -9.68 9.17
C ILE A 171 10.63 -10.59 9.01
N PRO A 172 9.69 -10.64 9.98
CA PRO A 172 8.54 -11.54 9.94
C PRO A 172 7.40 -10.97 9.06
N TYR A 173 7.64 -10.79 7.76
CA TYR A 173 6.60 -10.38 6.81
C TYR A 173 5.93 -11.58 6.15
N HIS A 174 4.77 -11.36 5.57
CA HIS A 174 4.09 -12.31 4.69
C HIS A 174 4.23 -11.88 3.24
N ALA A 175 4.27 -12.85 2.33
CA ALA A 175 4.26 -12.56 0.90
C ALA A 175 3.02 -11.74 0.53
N GLY A 176 3.23 -10.63 -0.16
CA GLY A 176 2.18 -9.65 -0.47
C GLY A 176 2.26 -8.35 0.33
N GLN A 177 2.90 -8.36 1.50
CA GLN A 177 3.07 -7.17 2.33
C GLN A 177 4.11 -6.20 1.76
N TYR A 178 4.01 -4.94 2.20
CA TYR A 178 4.99 -3.89 1.94
C TYR A 178 5.62 -3.40 3.24
N MET A 179 6.75 -2.73 3.14
CA MET A 179 7.47 -2.13 4.26
C MET A 179 7.89 -0.71 3.92
N SER A 180 8.03 0.13 4.92
CA SER A 180 8.67 1.43 4.73
C SER A 180 10.18 1.26 4.74
N VAL A 181 10.87 1.90 3.80
CA VAL A 181 12.32 1.90 3.71
C VAL A 181 12.88 3.32 3.77
N GLN A 182 14.01 3.47 4.45
CA GLN A 182 14.81 4.68 4.47
C GLN A 182 16.22 4.35 4.02
N ILE A 183 16.74 5.16 3.08
CA ILE A 183 18.08 4.99 2.51
C ILE A 183 19.04 6.08 3.03
N PRO A 184 20.35 5.80 3.15
CA PRO A 184 21.30 6.77 3.68
C PRO A 184 21.43 8.05 2.84
N GLN A 185 21.18 7.95 1.53
CA GLN A 185 21.19 9.11 0.63
C GLN A 185 20.04 10.10 0.87
N ARG A 186 18.98 9.66 1.53
CA ARG A 186 17.76 10.47 1.82
C ARG A 186 17.28 10.21 3.24
N PRO A 187 18.02 10.66 4.26
CA PRO A 187 17.66 10.46 5.66
C PRO A 187 16.31 11.09 5.98
N ASN A 188 15.54 10.46 6.86
CA ASN A 188 14.19 10.85 7.28
C ASN A 188 13.13 10.86 6.15
N MET A 189 13.44 10.30 4.97
CA MET A 189 12.52 10.20 3.85
C MET A 189 12.15 8.75 3.58
N TRP A 190 11.07 8.29 4.19
CA TRP A 190 10.56 6.94 4.06
C TRP A 190 9.77 6.74 2.76
N ARG A 191 9.88 5.53 2.17
CA ARG A 191 9.07 5.07 1.04
C ARG A 191 8.57 3.66 1.30
N TYR A 192 7.33 3.41 0.90
CA TYR A 192 6.77 2.06 0.94
C TYR A 192 7.20 1.28 -0.28
N LEU A 193 7.75 0.09 -0.06
CA LEU A 193 8.15 -0.85 -1.09
C LEU A 193 7.62 -2.24 -0.71
N SER A 194 7.05 -2.95 -1.68
CA SER A 194 6.61 -4.33 -1.50
C SER A 194 7.77 -5.29 -1.75
N ALA A 195 7.91 -6.29 -0.88
CA ALA A 195 8.86 -7.38 -1.12
C ALA A 195 8.45 -8.19 -2.35
N ALA A 196 9.42 -8.50 -3.21
CA ALA A 196 9.21 -9.25 -4.45
C ALA A 196 9.50 -10.77 -4.29
N ILE A 197 10.00 -11.19 -3.14
CA ILE A 197 10.22 -12.60 -2.75
C ILE A 197 9.52 -12.86 -1.41
N PRO A 198 9.16 -14.14 -1.13
CA PRO A 198 8.64 -14.51 0.19
C PRO A 198 9.72 -14.39 1.27
N PRO A 199 9.33 -14.30 2.56
CA PRO A 199 10.30 -14.31 3.65
C PRO A 199 11.11 -15.61 3.67
N ASN A 200 12.35 -15.51 4.10
CA ASN A 200 13.23 -16.66 4.22
C ASN A 200 14.12 -16.56 5.48
N PRO A 201 14.66 -17.67 5.99
CA PRO A 201 15.46 -17.69 7.21
C PRO A 201 16.78 -16.90 7.13
N LEU A 202 17.25 -16.61 5.92
CA LEU A 202 18.50 -15.86 5.70
C LEU A 202 18.29 -14.33 5.77
N GLY A 203 17.05 -13.87 5.94
CA GLY A 203 16.74 -12.44 5.98
C GLY A 203 16.90 -11.73 4.62
N GLN A 204 16.92 -12.50 3.53
CA GLN A 204 17.05 -11.93 2.19
C GLN A 204 15.74 -11.30 1.74
N MET A 205 15.84 -10.13 1.12
CA MET A 205 14.72 -9.38 0.57
C MET A 205 15.07 -8.87 -0.84
N GLU A 206 14.05 -8.71 -1.66
CA GLU A 206 14.18 -8.12 -2.99
C GLU A 206 13.09 -7.06 -3.17
N PHE A 207 13.49 -5.88 -3.62
CA PHE A 207 12.59 -4.78 -3.95
C PHE A 207 12.75 -4.37 -5.41
N HIS A 208 11.63 -4.19 -6.09
CA HIS A 208 11.58 -3.65 -7.44
C HIS A 208 11.17 -2.18 -7.35
N VAL A 209 12.04 -1.30 -7.83
CA VAL A 209 11.87 0.13 -7.69
C VAL A 209 11.78 0.81 -9.05
N ARG A 210 10.75 1.64 -9.25
CA ARG A 210 10.63 2.48 -10.42
C ARG A 210 10.69 3.96 -10.03
N ARG A 211 11.40 4.76 -10.82
CA ARG A 211 11.49 6.21 -10.62
C ARG A 211 10.14 6.87 -10.85
N VAL A 212 9.71 7.69 -9.90
CA VAL A 212 8.58 8.60 -10.07
C VAL A 212 9.13 9.97 -10.49
N SER A 213 8.53 10.61 -11.48
CA SER A 213 9.06 11.82 -12.15
C SER A 213 9.48 12.97 -11.20
N THR A 214 8.80 13.12 -10.06
CA THR A 214 9.10 14.14 -9.04
C THR A 214 9.65 13.54 -7.74
N GLY A 215 9.98 12.24 -7.74
CA GLY A 215 10.36 11.51 -6.54
C GLY A 215 11.85 11.57 -6.23
N TRP A 216 12.24 12.32 -5.21
CA TRP A 216 13.65 12.43 -4.77
C TRP A 216 14.22 11.08 -4.29
N VAL A 217 13.44 10.32 -3.55
CA VAL A 217 13.89 9.00 -3.02
C VAL A 217 13.94 7.97 -4.13
N SER A 218 12.90 7.88 -4.99
CA SER A 218 12.90 6.89 -6.08
C SER A 218 14.01 7.16 -7.11
N GLY A 219 14.37 8.42 -7.31
CA GLY A 219 15.54 8.79 -8.11
C GLY A 219 16.85 8.27 -7.49
N ALA A 220 17.04 8.49 -6.19
CA ALA A 220 18.22 8.03 -5.46
C ALA A 220 18.30 6.49 -5.42
N LEU A 221 17.17 5.81 -5.23
CA LEU A 221 17.08 4.34 -5.25
C LEU A 221 17.56 3.74 -6.59
N ILE A 222 17.39 4.45 -7.71
CA ILE A 222 17.83 3.99 -9.04
C ILE A 222 19.29 4.34 -9.32
N SER A 223 19.77 5.52 -8.88
CA SER A 223 21.03 6.09 -9.40
C SER A 223 22.11 6.32 -8.35
N GLU A 224 21.79 6.30 -7.07
CA GLU A 224 22.73 6.65 -6.00
C GLU A 224 23.01 5.49 -5.02
N VAL A 225 22.12 4.52 -4.95
CA VAL A 225 22.28 3.33 -4.08
C VAL A 225 23.40 2.44 -4.61
N SER A 226 24.24 1.95 -3.68
CA SER A 226 25.36 1.08 -3.95
C SER A 226 25.34 -0.17 -3.07
N VAL A 227 25.99 -1.24 -3.53
CA VAL A 227 26.24 -2.43 -2.69
C VAL A 227 27.03 -2.00 -1.45
N GLY A 228 26.59 -2.50 -0.29
CA GLY A 228 27.14 -2.11 1.01
C GLY A 228 26.37 -1.00 1.73
N ASP A 229 25.45 -0.29 1.05
CA ASP A 229 24.60 0.71 1.71
C ASP A 229 23.73 0.08 2.79
N ARG A 230 23.60 0.79 3.91
CA ARG A 230 22.75 0.37 5.04
C ARG A 230 21.38 1.03 4.95
N TRP A 231 20.36 0.22 4.79
CA TRP A 231 18.97 0.66 4.79
C TRP A 231 18.34 0.45 6.16
N THR A 232 17.35 1.29 6.48
CA THR A 232 16.46 1.07 7.61
C THR A 232 15.10 0.66 7.09
N ILE A 233 14.59 -0.46 7.59
CA ILE A 233 13.31 -1.06 7.16
C ILE A 233 12.34 -0.94 8.33
N GLY A 234 11.15 -0.41 8.09
CA GLY A 234 10.06 -0.38 9.07
C GLY A 234 9.28 -1.69 9.12
N PRO A 235 8.28 -1.80 10.02
CA PRO A 235 7.49 -3.01 10.17
C PRO A 235 6.72 -3.38 8.91
N PRO A 236 6.39 -4.69 8.72
CA PRO A 236 5.52 -5.15 7.64
C PRO A 236 4.13 -4.57 7.77
N LEU A 237 3.56 -4.16 6.65
CA LEU A 237 2.24 -3.53 6.52
C LEU A 237 1.49 -4.13 5.32
N GLY A 238 0.19 -3.83 5.24
CA GLY A 238 -0.65 -4.28 4.15
C GLY A 238 -1.32 -5.62 4.41
N GLY A 239 -2.33 -5.92 3.58
CA GLY A 239 -3.19 -7.07 3.76
C GLY A 239 -3.36 -7.93 2.50
N LEU A 240 -2.55 -7.72 1.45
CA LEU A 240 -2.63 -8.58 0.27
C LEU A 240 -2.15 -9.99 0.59
N HIS A 241 -3.04 -10.95 0.50
CA HIS A 241 -2.76 -12.38 0.67
C HIS A 241 -3.79 -13.23 -0.08
N VAL A 242 -3.44 -14.47 -0.39
CA VAL A 242 -4.36 -15.45 -0.94
C VAL A 242 -5.05 -16.18 0.22
N ASP A 243 -6.38 -16.02 0.31
CA ASP A 243 -7.20 -16.81 1.23
C ASP A 243 -7.42 -18.21 0.63
N ARG A 244 -6.67 -19.17 1.14
CA ARG A 244 -6.69 -20.58 0.67
C ARG A 244 -7.93 -21.33 1.11
N ASP A 245 -8.48 -20.98 2.27
CA ASP A 245 -9.61 -21.65 2.87
C ASP A 245 -10.93 -21.26 2.18
N SER A 246 -10.90 -20.20 1.38
CA SER A 246 -12.06 -19.74 0.61
C SER A 246 -12.50 -20.70 -0.50
N GLY A 247 -11.64 -21.61 -0.94
CA GLY A 247 -11.88 -22.52 -2.07
C GLY A 247 -12.08 -21.81 -3.42
N ARG A 248 -11.78 -20.51 -3.51
CA ARG A 248 -11.97 -19.70 -4.71
C ARG A 248 -10.68 -19.58 -5.52
N ASP A 249 -10.84 -19.55 -6.84
CA ASP A 249 -9.77 -19.20 -7.75
C ASP A 249 -9.31 -17.75 -7.53
N VAL A 250 -8.09 -17.43 -7.96
CA VAL A 250 -7.42 -16.14 -7.72
C VAL A 250 -7.22 -15.39 -9.01
N LEU A 251 -7.53 -14.09 -9.00
CA LEU A 251 -7.16 -13.15 -10.04
C LEU A 251 -6.16 -12.14 -9.47
N MET A 252 -4.96 -12.11 -10.03
CA MET A 252 -3.92 -11.14 -9.70
C MET A 252 -3.73 -10.16 -10.85
N ILE A 253 -3.79 -8.86 -10.58
CA ILE A 253 -3.66 -7.80 -11.58
C ILE A 253 -2.52 -6.89 -11.16
N GLY A 254 -1.40 -6.94 -11.88
CA GLY A 254 -0.20 -6.15 -11.59
C GLY A 254 0.25 -5.29 -12.75
N SER A 255 0.83 -4.12 -12.47
CA SER A 255 1.42 -3.25 -13.49
C SER A 255 2.74 -2.67 -13.00
N GLY A 256 3.77 -2.72 -13.87
CA GLY A 256 5.10 -2.27 -13.51
C GLY A 256 5.63 -2.95 -12.25
N THR A 257 6.18 -2.17 -11.29
CA THR A 257 6.66 -2.71 -10.01
C THR A 257 5.55 -3.17 -9.05
N GLY A 258 4.28 -2.91 -9.35
CA GLY A 258 3.16 -3.51 -8.65
C GLY A 258 3.09 -5.04 -8.81
N LEU A 259 3.89 -5.62 -9.71
CA LEU A 259 4.07 -7.07 -9.75
C LEU A 259 4.74 -7.63 -8.48
N ALA A 260 5.60 -6.87 -7.82
CA ALA A 260 6.42 -7.36 -6.71
C ALA A 260 5.64 -8.12 -5.62
N PRO A 261 4.58 -7.58 -4.99
CA PRO A 261 3.84 -8.28 -3.94
C PRO A 261 3.09 -9.52 -4.48
N LEU A 262 2.67 -9.50 -5.73
CA LEU A 262 2.01 -10.65 -6.38
C LEU A 262 3.02 -11.75 -6.69
N ARG A 263 4.21 -11.38 -7.19
CA ARG A 263 5.31 -12.31 -7.45
C ARG A 263 5.75 -13.02 -6.18
N ALA A 264 5.89 -12.31 -5.07
CA ALA A 264 6.23 -12.91 -3.78
C ALA A 264 5.23 -14.01 -3.39
N GLN A 265 3.92 -13.74 -3.53
CA GLN A 265 2.88 -14.72 -3.25
C GLN A 265 2.95 -15.92 -4.22
N LEU A 266 3.17 -15.70 -5.51
CA LEU A 266 3.31 -16.77 -6.50
C LEU A 266 4.52 -17.68 -6.20
N MET A 267 5.64 -17.09 -5.79
CA MET A 267 6.84 -17.85 -5.38
C MET A 267 6.57 -18.64 -4.10
N GLU A 268 5.88 -18.08 -3.12
CA GLU A 268 5.47 -18.80 -1.91
C GLU A 268 4.52 -19.96 -2.25
N MET A 269 3.57 -19.74 -3.15
CA MET A 269 2.65 -20.77 -3.63
C MET A 269 3.38 -21.89 -4.36
N ALA A 270 4.37 -21.57 -5.19
CA ALA A 270 5.16 -22.54 -5.94
C ALA A 270 5.99 -23.48 -5.03
N MET A 271 6.27 -23.09 -3.79
CA MET A 271 6.91 -23.94 -2.78
C MET A 271 5.93 -24.93 -2.12
N ARG A 272 4.66 -24.89 -2.45
CA ARG A 272 3.58 -25.70 -1.86
C ARG A 272 2.90 -26.55 -2.92
N GLY A 273 2.37 -27.72 -2.52
CA GLY A 273 1.77 -28.69 -3.46
C GLY A 273 0.32 -28.42 -3.80
N ASP A 274 -0.45 -27.76 -2.92
CA ASP A 274 -1.89 -27.55 -3.09
C ASP A 274 -2.19 -26.05 -3.22
N ASN A 275 -2.60 -25.65 -4.43
CA ASN A 275 -2.86 -24.25 -4.76
C ASN A 275 -4.17 -24.09 -5.54
N PRO A 276 -4.95 -23.02 -5.29
CA PRO A 276 -6.04 -22.64 -6.17
C PRO A 276 -5.53 -22.27 -7.56
N ARG A 277 -6.39 -22.23 -8.56
CA ARG A 277 -6.03 -21.69 -9.86
C ARG A 277 -5.79 -20.18 -9.76
N VAL A 278 -4.72 -19.72 -10.41
CA VAL A 278 -4.33 -18.32 -10.39
C VAL A 278 -4.24 -17.79 -11.81
N HIS A 279 -4.95 -16.69 -12.08
CA HIS A 279 -4.83 -15.92 -13.30
C HIS A 279 -4.06 -14.63 -13.00
N VAL A 280 -2.89 -14.45 -13.58
CA VAL A 280 -2.07 -13.24 -13.44
C VAL A 280 -2.18 -12.42 -14.71
N TYR A 281 -2.69 -11.20 -14.60
CA TYR A 281 -2.64 -10.20 -15.65
C TYR A 281 -1.53 -9.20 -15.33
N TYR A 282 -0.46 -9.25 -16.12
CA TYR A 282 0.69 -8.37 -15.94
C TYR A 282 0.74 -7.34 -17.05
N GLY A 283 0.55 -6.06 -16.69
CA GLY A 283 0.39 -4.95 -17.63
C GLY A 283 1.57 -4.00 -17.68
N GLY A 284 1.85 -3.50 -18.88
CA GLY A 284 2.80 -2.44 -19.16
C GLY A 284 2.35 -1.58 -20.35
N LYS A 285 2.96 -0.41 -20.52
CA LYS A 285 2.73 0.39 -21.73
C LYS A 285 3.43 -0.26 -22.92
N TYR A 286 4.67 -0.65 -22.73
CA TYR A 286 5.54 -1.28 -23.73
C TYR A 286 5.92 -2.69 -23.30
N PRO A 287 6.36 -3.58 -24.23
CA PRO A 287 6.87 -4.89 -23.86
C PRO A 287 8.02 -4.86 -22.84
N CYS A 288 8.92 -3.89 -22.91
CA CYS A 288 10.02 -3.73 -21.94
C CYS A 288 9.55 -3.37 -20.52
N ASP A 289 8.33 -2.87 -20.35
CA ASP A 289 7.74 -2.63 -19.03
C ASP A 289 7.38 -3.93 -18.30
N LEU A 290 7.25 -5.03 -19.04
CA LEU A 290 7.03 -6.37 -18.49
C LEU A 290 8.37 -7.02 -18.10
N TYR A 291 9.20 -6.28 -17.38
CA TYR A 291 10.61 -6.57 -17.10
C TYR A 291 10.87 -7.92 -16.40
N ASP A 292 9.88 -8.43 -15.67
CA ASP A 292 9.97 -9.71 -14.91
C ASP A 292 9.05 -10.81 -15.50
N LEU A 293 8.64 -10.65 -16.75
CA LEU A 293 7.77 -11.62 -17.44
C LEU A 293 8.42 -13.00 -17.58
N GLU A 294 9.74 -13.04 -17.73
CA GLU A 294 10.47 -14.30 -17.82
C GLU A 294 10.34 -15.13 -16.54
N THR A 295 10.45 -14.52 -15.37
CA THR A 295 10.22 -15.20 -14.09
C THR A 295 8.80 -15.76 -14.00
N LEU A 296 7.78 -14.98 -14.44
CA LEU A 296 6.40 -15.47 -14.45
C LEU A 296 6.21 -16.64 -15.42
N TRP A 297 6.85 -16.62 -16.58
CA TRP A 297 6.81 -17.73 -17.52
C TRP A 297 7.46 -18.99 -16.95
N GLN A 298 8.62 -18.87 -16.31
CA GLN A 298 9.29 -19.99 -15.64
C GLN A 298 8.40 -20.61 -14.56
N LEU A 299 7.74 -19.77 -13.75
CA LEU A 299 6.77 -20.24 -12.77
C LEU A 299 5.58 -20.95 -13.43
N ALA A 300 5.01 -20.40 -14.50
CA ALA A 300 3.88 -21.00 -15.20
C ALA A 300 4.23 -22.34 -15.88
N MET A 301 5.45 -22.48 -16.40
CA MET A 301 5.91 -23.74 -17.01
C MET A 301 6.00 -24.89 -16.01
N THR A 302 6.27 -24.60 -14.74
CA THR A 302 6.43 -25.61 -13.69
C THR A 302 5.21 -25.76 -12.79
N ASN A 303 4.23 -24.84 -12.90
CA ASN A 303 3.05 -24.78 -12.03
C ASN A 303 1.74 -24.74 -12.84
N PRO A 304 1.07 -25.89 -13.07
CA PRO A 304 -0.14 -25.97 -13.91
C PRO A 304 -1.33 -25.16 -13.39
N TRP A 305 -1.33 -24.77 -12.11
CA TRP A 305 -2.35 -23.92 -11.51
C TRP A 305 -2.20 -22.43 -11.90
N LEU A 306 -1.06 -22.02 -12.50
CA LEU A 306 -0.74 -20.65 -12.83
C LEU A 306 -0.94 -20.36 -14.31
N THR A 307 -1.78 -19.36 -14.62
CA THR A 307 -1.95 -18.80 -15.96
C THR A 307 -1.46 -17.36 -15.98
N VAL A 308 -0.52 -17.02 -16.85
CA VAL A 308 0.03 -15.67 -17.01
C VAL A 308 -0.45 -15.08 -18.31
N VAL A 309 -1.09 -13.90 -18.24
CA VAL A 309 -1.56 -13.12 -19.38
C VAL A 309 -0.83 -11.77 -19.39
N PRO A 310 0.23 -11.63 -20.21
CA PRO A 310 0.90 -10.36 -20.39
C PRO A 310 0.02 -9.41 -21.22
N VAL A 311 -0.03 -8.13 -20.82
CA VAL A 311 -0.85 -7.10 -21.50
C VAL A 311 -0.01 -5.87 -21.80
N VAL A 312 -0.01 -5.39 -23.04
CA VAL A 312 0.74 -4.21 -23.46
C VAL A 312 -0.18 -3.23 -24.22
N GLU A 313 0.02 -1.94 -24.02
CA GLU A 313 -0.71 -0.95 -24.80
C GLU A 313 -0.09 -0.81 -26.20
N GLU A 314 1.22 -0.85 -26.30
CA GLU A 314 2.00 -0.80 -27.53
C GLU A 314 2.68 -2.14 -27.80
N THR A 315 2.75 -2.59 -29.03
CA THR A 315 3.32 -3.89 -29.40
C THR A 315 4.83 -3.86 -29.61
N GLU A 316 5.40 -2.68 -29.74
CA GLU A 316 6.84 -2.47 -29.96
C GLU A 316 7.46 -1.73 -28.77
N ASN A 317 8.75 -1.97 -28.54
CA ASN A 317 9.50 -1.21 -27.55
C ASN A 317 9.74 0.23 -28.05
N PRO A 318 9.85 1.20 -27.13
CA PRO A 318 10.11 2.58 -27.53
C PRO A 318 11.53 2.73 -28.11
N TRP A 319 11.74 3.78 -28.92
CA TRP A 319 13.01 4.04 -29.60
C TRP A 319 14.24 4.11 -28.66
N TRP A 320 14.07 4.48 -27.39
CA TRP A 320 15.14 4.54 -26.40
C TRP A 320 15.49 3.18 -25.77
N HIS A 321 14.71 2.14 -26.08
CA HIS A 321 14.96 0.76 -25.68
C HIS A 321 14.78 -0.19 -26.90
N PRO A 322 15.71 -0.14 -27.87
CA PRO A 322 15.57 -0.84 -29.15
C PRO A 322 15.85 -2.35 -29.06
N VAL A 323 15.67 -2.96 -27.88
CA VAL A 323 15.82 -4.42 -27.71
C VAL A 323 14.61 -5.12 -28.32
N PRO A 324 14.80 -6.17 -29.13
CA PRO A 324 13.70 -6.95 -29.66
C PRO A 324 12.79 -7.50 -28.56
N VAL A 325 11.49 -7.53 -28.83
CA VAL A 325 10.51 -8.17 -27.93
C VAL A 325 10.82 -9.67 -27.89
N ARG A 326 11.06 -10.22 -26.70
CA ARG A 326 11.27 -11.65 -26.53
C ARG A 326 9.97 -12.42 -26.77
N GLU A 327 10.02 -13.43 -27.59
CA GLU A 327 8.95 -14.41 -27.71
C GLU A 327 8.94 -15.31 -26.47
N GLY A 328 7.74 -15.53 -25.93
CA GLY A 328 7.56 -16.44 -24.80
C GLY A 328 7.76 -17.90 -25.22
N PRO A 329 8.00 -18.80 -24.27
CA PRO A 329 8.05 -20.24 -24.51
C PRO A 329 6.78 -20.75 -25.21
N PRO A 330 6.87 -21.80 -26.06
CA PRO A 330 5.70 -22.40 -26.69
C PRO A 330 4.66 -22.85 -25.66
N GLY A 331 3.39 -22.57 -25.94
CA GLY A 331 2.27 -22.92 -25.04
C GLY A 331 1.89 -21.86 -24.01
N LEU A 332 2.68 -20.79 -23.86
CA LEU A 332 2.32 -19.66 -22.99
C LEU A 332 1.61 -18.55 -23.78
N ALA A 333 0.79 -17.77 -23.06
CA ALA A 333 0.03 -16.70 -23.69
C ALA A 333 0.96 -15.61 -24.25
N ARG A 334 0.70 -15.21 -25.51
CA ARG A 334 1.34 -14.04 -26.11
C ARG A 334 0.79 -12.74 -25.48
N PRO A 335 1.56 -11.64 -25.51
CA PRO A 335 1.05 -10.35 -25.03
C PRO A 335 -0.24 -9.95 -25.75
N VAL A 336 -1.27 -9.63 -24.96
CA VAL A 336 -2.55 -9.11 -25.43
C VAL A 336 -2.42 -7.60 -25.54
N GLN A 337 -2.75 -7.05 -26.72
CA GLN A 337 -2.75 -5.60 -26.91
C GLN A 337 -3.98 -4.95 -26.29
N GLY A 338 -3.77 -3.92 -25.47
CA GLY A 338 -4.82 -3.08 -24.90
C GLY A 338 -4.47 -2.54 -23.52
N LYS A 339 -5.37 -1.71 -22.98
CA LYS A 339 -5.24 -1.24 -21.59
C LYS A 339 -5.57 -2.37 -20.63
N LEU A 340 -4.70 -2.60 -19.65
CA LEU A 340 -4.83 -3.68 -18.67
C LEU A 340 -6.25 -3.79 -18.09
N SER A 341 -6.80 -2.69 -17.57
CA SER A 341 -8.14 -2.64 -16.98
C SER A 341 -9.24 -3.11 -17.93
N LYS A 342 -9.15 -2.73 -19.23
CA LYS A 342 -10.15 -3.13 -20.25
C LYS A 342 -10.00 -4.60 -20.64
N VAL A 343 -8.78 -5.09 -20.79
CA VAL A 343 -8.51 -6.50 -21.14
C VAL A 343 -9.02 -7.41 -20.04
N VAL A 344 -8.68 -7.12 -18.77
CA VAL A 344 -9.13 -7.93 -17.64
C VAL A 344 -10.65 -7.94 -17.50
N ALA A 345 -11.30 -6.77 -17.60
CA ALA A 345 -12.76 -6.69 -17.51
C ALA A 345 -13.46 -7.47 -18.65
N ARG A 346 -12.97 -7.34 -19.89
CA ARG A 346 -13.49 -8.07 -21.05
C ARG A 346 -13.36 -9.59 -20.88
N HIS A 347 -12.18 -10.10 -20.54
CA HIS A 347 -11.96 -11.52 -20.31
C HIS A 347 -12.82 -12.05 -19.16
N GLY A 348 -13.04 -11.22 -18.11
CA GLY A 348 -13.97 -11.57 -17.03
C GLY A 348 -15.38 -11.84 -17.53
N VAL A 349 -15.93 -10.95 -18.36
CA VAL A 349 -17.27 -11.11 -18.91
C VAL A 349 -17.34 -12.30 -19.88
N GLU A 350 -16.34 -12.48 -20.73
CA GLU A 350 -16.32 -13.52 -21.76
C GLU A 350 -16.10 -14.93 -21.21
N GLN A 351 -15.30 -15.09 -20.16
CA GLN A 351 -14.76 -16.40 -19.75
C GLN A 351 -14.97 -16.75 -18.27
N HIS A 352 -15.19 -15.78 -17.39
CA HIS A 352 -15.12 -15.97 -15.94
C HIS A 352 -16.32 -15.40 -15.16
N ALA A 353 -17.49 -15.26 -15.80
CA ALA A 353 -18.68 -14.69 -15.17
C ALA A 353 -18.36 -13.38 -14.40
N ALA A 354 -17.67 -12.44 -15.06
CA ALA A 354 -17.20 -11.17 -14.50
C ALA A 354 -16.34 -11.34 -13.22
N TRP A 355 -15.57 -12.41 -13.11
CA TRP A 355 -14.72 -12.74 -11.95
C TRP A 355 -15.48 -12.88 -10.61
N SER A 356 -16.79 -13.17 -10.68
CA SER A 356 -17.66 -13.19 -9.49
C SER A 356 -17.27 -14.27 -8.46
N ALA A 357 -16.66 -15.38 -8.91
CA ALA A 357 -16.21 -16.48 -8.08
C ALA A 357 -14.74 -16.39 -7.65
N HIS A 358 -14.03 -15.32 -8.01
CA HIS A 358 -12.60 -15.16 -7.72
C HIS A 358 -12.35 -14.26 -6.52
N GLN A 359 -11.28 -14.50 -5.80
CA GLN A 359 -10.62 -13.51 -4.97
C GLN A 359 -9.67 -12.69 -5.86
N ILE A 360 -9.75 -11.37 -5.78
CA ILE A 360 -9.07 -10.47 -6.72
C ILE A 360 -8.09 -9.58 -5.99
N GLN A 361 -6.85 -9.55 -6.46
CA GLN A 361 -5.81 -8.66 -5.95
C GLN A 361 -5.35 -7.70 -7.04
N ILE A 362 -5.25 -6.42 -6.69
CA ILE A 362 -4.79 -5.37 -7.61
C ILE A 362 -3.59 -4.66 -6.99
N ALA A 363 -2.46 -4.63 -7.70
CA ALA A 363 -1.25 -3.95 -7.24
C ALA A 363 -0.60 -3.11 -8.36
N GLY A 364 -0.29 -1.85 -8.07
CA GLY A 364 0.29 -0.91 -9.02
C GLY A 364 0.08 0.55 -8.64
N SER A 365 0.20 1.45 -9.61
CA SER A 365 -0.01 2.88 -9.34
C SER A 365 -1.46 3.19 -8.92
N PRO A 366 -1.68 4.26 -8.12
CA PRO A 366 -3.03 4.66 -7.70
C PRO A 366 -3.99 4.88 -8.88
N THR A 367 -3.48 5.38 -10.00
CA THR A 367 -4.29 5.57 -11.21
C THR A 367 -4.69 4.23 -11.83
N MET A 368 -3.76 3.28 -11.92
CA MET A 368 -4.03 1.94 -12.44
C MET A 368 -5.07 1.22 -11.56
N ILE A 369 -4.90 1.26 -10.23
CA ILE A 369 -5.85 0.65 -9.29
C ILE A 369 -7.25 1.24 -9.50
N ARG A 370 -7.41 2.57 -9.50
CA ARG A 370 -8.71 3.22 -9.70
C ARG A 370 -9.35 2.87 -11.03
N THR A 371 -8.60 2.89 -12.13
CA THR A 371 -9.15 2.56 -13.46
C THR A 371 -9.53 1.09 -13.57
N THR A 372 -8.80 0.19 -12.92
CA THR A 372 -9.11 -1.24 -12.89
C THR A 372 -10.35 -1.51 -12.03
N LEU A 373 -10.44 -0.89 -10.85
CA LEU A 373 -11.63 -0.97 -9.99
C LEU A 373 -12.89 -0.51 -10.74
N TYR A 374 -12.81 0.62 -11.44
CA TYR A 374 -13.94 1.14 -12.22
C TYR A 374 -14.33 0.16 -13.33
N ALA A 375 -13.37 -0.37 -14.09
CA ALA A 375 -13.64 -1.27 -15.20
C ALA A 375 -14.25 -2.60 -14.73
N LEU A 376 -13.74 -3.18 -13.64
CA LEU A 376 -14.27 -4.41 -13.04
C LEU A 376 -15.68 -4.20 -12.48
N SER A 377 -15.92 -3.11 -11.75
CA SER A 377 -17.25 -2.78 -11.22
C SER A 377 -18.27 -2.57 -12.35
N ALA A 378 -17.90 -1.88 -13.41
CA ALA A 378 -18.75 -1.68 -14.58
C ALA A 378 -19.06 -2.99 -15.33
N ALA A 379 -18.16 -3.97 -15.24
CA ALA A 379 -18.34 -5.33 -15.78
C ALA A 379 -19.16 -6.25 -14.87
N GLY A 380 -19.56 -5.80 -13.69
CA GLY A 380 -20.37 -6.58 -12.73
C GLY A 380 -19.57 -7.36 -11.70
N THR A 381 -18.26 -7.13 -11.55
CA THR A 381 -17.43 -7.77 -10.53
C THR A 381 -17.82 -7.29 -9.12
N PRO A 382 -18.13 -8.19 -8.16
CA PRO A 382 -18.46 -7.81 -6.80
C PRO A 382 -17.30 -7.10 -6.09
N ARG A 383 -17.55 -5.93 -5.50
CA ARG A 383 -16.52 -5.10 -4.86
C ARG A 383 -15.85 -5.80 -3.66
N GLN A 384 -16.60 -6.60 -2.92
CA GLN A 384 -16.09 -7.36 -1.78
C GLN A 384 -15.07 -8.44 -2.16
N ASN A 385 -14.98 -8.82 -3.43
CA ASN A 385 -13.99 -9.77 -3.92
C ASN A 385 -12.62 -9.15 -4.20
N ILE A 386 -12.53 -7.81 -4.17
CA ILE A 386 -11.36 -7.06 -4.63
C ILE A 386 -10.59 -6.50 -3.43
N SER A 387 -9.33 -6.88 -3.34
CA SER A 387 -8.36 -6.39 -2.35
C SER A 387 -7.24 -5.62 -3.04
N PHE A 388 -6.79 -4.56 -2.41
CA PHE A 388 -5.58 -3.79 -2.78
C PHE A 388 -5.11 -3.02 -1.57
N ASP A 389 -3.81 -2.77 -1.49
CA ASP A 389 -3.26 -1.93 -0.44
C ASP A 389 -3.45 -0.45 -0.79
N PRO A 390 -3.93 0.39 0.12
CA PRO A 390 -4.00 1.83 -0.07
C PRO A 390 -2.58 2.41 -0.07
N LEU A 391 -2.21 3.08 -1.15
CA LEU A 391 -0.92 3.76 -1.31
C LEU A 391 -1.02 5.25 -1.00
#